data_b617eeb9eeec0d846bcace431d89a7db
#
_entry.id   b617eeb9eeec0d846bcace431d89a7db
#
_cell.length_a   1.000
_cell.length_b   1.000
_cell.length_c   1.000
_cell.angle_alpha   90.00
_cell.angle_beta   90.00
_cell.angle_gamma   90.00
#
_symmetry.space_group_name_H-M   'P 1'
#
loop_
_entity.id
_entity.type
_entity.pdbx_description
1 polymer ?
#
loop_
_entity_poly.entity_id
_entity_poly.type
_entity_poly.pdbx_seq_one_letter_code
_entity_poly.pdbx_strand_id
1 'polypeptide(L)'
;MIEATGLSKVYGSKTAVDGVSFTVNAGQVTGFLGPNGAGKSTTMRMIMGLDRPTSGSVTVNGLPYADHRAPLHEVGALLDAKAVHTSRSAYNHLRAMAATHNIPTARVHEVIEMTGLEAVAKKKAGGFSLGMGQRLGIAAALLGDPQTLILDEPVNGLDPEGVLWVRNLVRYLANQGKTIFLSSHLMSEMAQTADHLIVIGRGRIIADAPVQEIIAGTRQVRTLVRTSAATHLAALLAGNGVTVDQNEQETLEVTGLDSRQIAQVALENRVLVYELTPQHSSLEDAYFDLTKDEVEYHSHLTGGPAGTPASEAAPAAPETATATAGK
;
A
#
# COMPACT_ATOMS: atom_id res chain seq x y z
N MET A 1 2.56 -18.44 -10.31
CA MET A 1 3.36 -17.37 -10.94
C MET A 1 2.47 -16.49 -11.79
N ILE A 2 2.67 -15.18 -11.77
CA ILE A 2 1.97 -14.21 -12.65
C ILE A 2 3.01 -13.57 -13.54
N GLU A 3 2.72 -13.46 -14.85
CA GLU A 3 3.60 -12.82 -15.84
C GLU A 3 2.79 -11.81 -16.65
N ALA A 4 3.19 -10.55 -16.58
CA ALA A 4 2.62 -9.44 -17.35
C ALA A 4 3.65 -8.91 -18.34
N THR A 5 3.25 -8.71 -19.60
CA THR A 5 4.12 -8.23 -20.68
C THR A 5 3.47 -7.09 -21.44
N GLY A 6 4.04 -5.89 -21.34
CA GLY A 6 3.57 -4.69 -22.03
C GLY A 6 2.11 -4.34 -21.76
N LEU A 7 1.61 -4.67 -20.55
CA LEU A 7 0.21 -4.58 -20.19
C LEU A 7 -0.24 -3.13 -20.10
N SER A 8 -1.26 -2.75 -20.87
CA SER A 8 -1.79 -1.40 -20.89
C SER A 8 -3.31 -1.39 -20.82
N LYS A 9 -3.85 -0.34 -20.17
CA LYS A 9 -5.29 -0.11 -20.10
C LYS A 9 -5.63 1.36 -20.26
N VAL A 10 -6.46 1.65 -21.24
CA VAL A 10 -6.98 2.99 -21.53
C VAL A 10 -8.50 2.99 -21.37
N TYR A 11 -9.04 3.94 -20.62
CA TYR A 11 -10.47 4.21 -20.49
C TYR A 11 -10.79 5.59 -21.10
N GLY A 12 -11.39 5.60 -22.27
CA GLY A 12 -11.63 6.85 -23.02
C GLY A 12 -10.31 7.57 -23.30
N SER A 13 -10.11 8.76 -22.74
CA SER A 13 -8.86 9.53 -22.84
C SER A 13 -7.85 9.27 -21.75
N LYS A 14 -8.22 8.51 -20.68
CA LYS A 14 -7.35 8.29 -19.51
C LYS A 14 -6.62 6.96 -19.62
N THR A 15 -5.30 7.01 -19.65
CA THR A 15 -4.44 5.82 -19.51
C THR A 15 -4.32 5.49 -18.04
N ALA A 16 -4.84 4.33 -17.64
CA ALA A 16 -4.81 3.85 -16.26
C ALA A 16 -3.57 2.96 -15.97
N VAL A 17 -3.11 2.22 -17.00
CA VAL A 17 -1.90 1.39 -16.96
C VAL A 17 -1.21 1.53 -18.31
N ASP A 18 0.10 1.71 -18.33
CA ASP A 18 0.88 2.06 -19.51
C ASP A 18 2.13 1.19 -19.63
N GLY A 19 2.03 0.14 -20.44
CA GLY A 19 3.14 -0.71 -20.86
C GLY A 19 3.85 -1.47 -19.74
N VAL A 20 3.16 -1.84 -18.64
CA VAL A 20 3.79 -2.49 -17.51
C VAL A 20 4.16 -3.94 -17.80
N SER A 21 5.39 -4.33 -17.41
CA SER A 21 5.89 -5.70 -17.49
C SER A 21 6.50 -6.07 -16.15
N PHE A 22 6.08 -7.21 -15.59
CA PHE A 22 6.57 -7.70 -14.31
C PHE A 22 6.28 -9.19 -14.14
N THR A 23 6.97 -9.81 -13.18
CA THR A 23 6.76 -11.20 -12.79
C THR A 23 6.53 -11.32 -11.28
N VAL A 24 5.49 -12.08 -10.89
CA VAL A 24 5.25 -12.46 -9.49
C VAL A 24 5.61 -13.92 -9.32
N ASN A 25 6.66 -14.18 -8.58
CA ASN A 25 7.20 -15.52 -8.40
C ASN A 25 6.43 -16.32 -7.32
N ALA A 26 6.50 -17.64 -7.42
CA ALA A 26 6.00 -18.54 -6.37
C ALA A 26 6.96 -18.55 -5.16
N GLY A 27 6.41 -18.89 -3.99
CA GLY A 27 7.19 -19.04 -2.77
C GLY A 27 7.59 -17.72 -2.08
N GLN A 28 7.08 -16.60 -2.55
CA GLN A 28 7.33 -15.29 -1.96
C GLN A 28 6.07 -14.42 -1.94
N VAL A 29 6.08 -13.42 -1.08
CA VAL A 29 5.05 -12.39 -1.02
C VAL A 29 5.53 -11.19 -1.84
N THR A 30 4.85 -10.92 -2.95
CA THR A 30 5.10 -9.72 -3.78
C THR A 30 4.07 -8.65 -3.45
N GLY A 31 4.55 -7.50 -2.98
CA GLY A 31 3.76 -6.31 -2.72
C GLY A 31 3.63 -5.44 -3.97
N PHE A 32 2.43 -4.92 -4.22
CA PHE A 32 2.15 -3.97 -5.29
C PHE A 32 1.80 -2.62 -4.68
N LEU A 33 2.79 -1.73 -4.63
CA LEU A 33 2.74 -0.48 -3.89
C LEU A 33 2.54 0.70 -4.84
N GLY A 34 1.74 1.67 -4.44
CA GLY A 34 1.52 2.89 -5.21
C GLY A 34 0.38 3.73 -4.64
N PRO A 35 0.30 5.03 -4.98
CA PRO A 35 -0.76 5.91 -4.50
C PRO A 35 -2.13 5.49 -5.05
N ASN A 36 -3.19 6.08 -4.50
CA ASN A 36 -4.53 5.88 -5.03
C ASN A 36 -4.60 6.43 -6.47
N GLY A 37 -5.21 5.66 -7.37
CA GLY A 37 -5.26 6.01 -8.79
C GLY A 37 -4.04 5.62 -9.63
N ALA A 38 -2.98 5.06 -9.04
CA ALA A 38 -1.76 4.65 -9.74
C ALA A 38 -1.94 3.49 -10.74
N GLY A 39 -3.09 2.77 -10.69
CA GLY A 39 -3.37 1.65 -11.59
C GLY A 39 -3.38 0.27 -10.92
N LYS A 40 -3.18 0.16 -9.59
CA LYS A 40 -3.10 -1.12 -8.86
C LYS A 40 -4.33 -2.02 -9.11
N SER A 41 -5.51 -1.57 -8.71
CA SER A 41 -6.74 -2.37 -8.88
C SER A 41 -7.06 -2.65 -10.34
N THR A 42 -6.75 -1.72 -11.27
CA THR A 42 -6.92 -1.94 -12.71
C THR A 42 -6.02 -3.08 -13.19
N THR A 43 -4.76 -3.10 -12.75
CA THR A 43 -3.82 -4.18 -13.10
C THR A 43 -4.31 -5.52 -12.55
N MET A 44 -4.72 -5.59 -11.27
CA MET A 44 -5.27 -6.81 -10.68
C MET A 44 -6.53 -7.30 -11.39
N ARG A 45 -7.42 -6.38 -11.80
CA ARG A 45 -8.62 -6.72 -12.58
C ARG A 45 -8.28 -7.29 -13.97
N MET A 46 -7.23 -6.77 -14.63
CA MET A 46 -6.74 -7.34 -15.89
C MET A 46 -6.16 -8.75 -15.71
N ILE A 47 -5.39 -8.98 -14.62
CA ILE A 47 -4.86 -10.32 -14.29
C ILE A 47 -6.01 -11.33 -14.12
N MET A 48 -7.10 -10.92 -13.46
CA MET A 48 -8.30 -11.75 -13.24
C MET A 48 -9.24 -11.82 -14.44
N GLY A 49 -8.87 -11.23 -15.58
CA GLY A 49 -9.71 -11.22 -16.79
C GLY A 49 -11.02 -10.43 -16.66
N LEU A 50 -11.18 -9.63 -15.58
CA LEU A 50 -12.36 -8.78 -15.36
C LEU A 50 -12.36 -7.55 -16.26
N ASP A 51 -11.16 -7.06 -16.61
CA ASP A 51 -10.95 -5.98 -17.56
C ASP A 51 -10.03 -6.47 -18.68
N ARG A 52 -10.49 -6.34 -19.93
CA ARG A 52 -9.64 -6.67 -21.08
C ARG A 52 -8.53 -5.63 -21.23
N PRO A 53 -7.25 -6.02 -21.34
CA PRO A 53 -6.18 -5.10 -21.69
C PRO A 53 -6.44 -4.38 -23.00
N THR A 54 -5.98 -3.13 -23.13
CA THR A 54 -5.96 -2.40 -24.42
C THR A 54 -4.82 -2.93 -25.29
N SER A 55 -3.67 -3.26 -24.67
CA SER A 55 -2.54 -3.94 -25.31
C SER A 55 -1.75 -4.75 -24.27
N GLY A 56 -0.84 -5.59 -24.77
CA GLY A 56 -0.07 -6.50 -23.94
C GLY A 56 -0.85 -7.74 -23.54
N SER A 57 -0.25 -8.54 -22.66
CA SER A 57 -0.82 -9.81 -22.20
C SER A 57 -0.45 -10.08 -20.75
N VAL A 58 -1.26 -10.90 -20.08
CA VAL A 58 -0.98 -11.39 -18.73
C VAL A 58 -1.41 -12.85 -18.60
N THR A 59 -0.58 -13.65 -17.93
CA THR A 59 -0.88 -15.04 -17.60
C THR A 59 -0.76 -15.25 -16.09
N VAL A 60 -1.53 -16.20 -15.59
CA VAL A 60 -1.43 -16.73 -14.23
C VAL A 60 -1.23 -18.22 -14.35
N ASN A 61 -0.20 -18.75 -13.69
CA ASN A 61 0.18 -20.17 -13.78
C ASN A 61 0.30 -20.68 -15.25
N GLY A 62 0.86 -19.80 -16.14
CA GLY A 62 1.13 -20.10 -17.54
C GLY A 62 -0.04 -19.92 -18.51
N LEU A 63 -1.25 -19.59 -18.05
CA LEU A 63 -2.43 -19.38 -18.88
C LEU A 63 -3.12 -18.04 -18.58
N PRO A 64 -3.79 -17.40 -19.57
CA PRO A 64 -4.75 -16.34 -19.27
C PRO A 64 -5.83 -16.87 -18.30
N TYR A 65 -6.29 -16.01 -17.38
CA TYR A 65 -7.26 -16.43 -16.36
C TYR A 65 -8.52 -17.12 -16.94
N ALA A 66 -9.02 -16.59 -18.06
CA ALA A 66 -10.23 -17.12 -18.72
C ALA A 66 -10.06 -18.54 -19.28
N ASP A 67 -8.82 -18.99 -19.49
CA ASP A 67 -8.52 -20.29 -20.09
C ASP A 67 -8.36 -21.42 -19.06
N HIS A 68 -8.38 -21.08 -17.75
CA HIS A 68 -8.37 -22.07 -16.68
C HIS A 68 -9.70 -22.83 -16.61
N ARG A 69 -9.63 -24.16 -16.64
CA ARG A 69 -10.83 -25.04 -16.54
C ARG A 69 -11.47 -25.02 -15.15
N ALA A 70 -10.66 -24.84 -14.11
CA ALA A 70 -11.09 -24.82 -12.71
C ALA A 70 -10.45 -23.62 -11.99
N PRO A 71 -10.85 -22.37 -12.33
CA PRO A 71 -10.13 -21.17 -11.92
C PRO A 71 -10.02 -20.99 -10.40
N LEU A 72 -10.99 -21.43 -9.60
CA LEU A 72 -10.91 -21.32 -8.13
C LEU A 72 -9.80 -22.20 -7.52
N HIS A 73 -9.36 -23.27 -8.19
CA HIS A 73 -8.22 -24.07 -7.77
C HIS A 73 -6.87 -23.50 -8.21
N GLU A 74 -6.88 -22.59 -9.16
CA GLU A 74 -5.67 -21.94 -9.67
C GLU A 74 -5.45 -20.58 -9.03
N VAL A 75 -6.50 -19.76 -8.93
CA VAL A 75 -6.42 -18.38 -8.49
C VAL A 75 -7.51 -18.06 -7.49
N GLY A 76 -7.11 -17.63 -6.31
CA GLY A 76 -7.99 -16.98 -5.34
C GLY A 76 -7.80 -15.47 -5.40
N ALA A 77 -8.89 -14.71 -5.37
CA ALA A 77 -8.81 -13.26 -5.42
C ALA A 77 -9.76 -12.57 -4.45
N LEU A 78 -9.26 -11.53 -3.79
CA LEU A 78 -10.05 -10.53 -3.07
C LEU A 78 -9.76 -9.17 -3.71
N LEU A 79 -10.71 -8.66 -4.50
CA LEU A 79 -10.60 -7.35 -5.16
C LEU A 79 -11.55 -6.32 -4.55
N ASP A 80 -12.63 -6.76 -3.90
CA ASP A 80 -13.57 -5.91 -3.18
C ASP A 80 -14.24 -6.72 -2.06
N ALA A 81 -13.99 -6.32 -0.82
CA ALA A 81 -14.60 -6.96 0.36
C ALA A 81 -16.13 -6.82 0.42
N LYS A 82 -16.70 -5.87 -0.35
CA LYS A 82 -18.15 -5.66 -0.44
C LYS A 82 -18.82 -6.50 -1.53
N ALA A 83 -18.06 -7.20 -2.35
CA ALA A 83 -18.56 -8.06 -3.43
C ALA A 83 -19.17 -9.38 -2.91
N VAL A 84 -19.91 -9.32 -1.79
CA VAL A 84 -20.61 -10.45 -1.19
C VAL A 84 -22.12 -10.28 -1.29
N HIS A 85 -22.85 -11.39 -1.42
CA HIS A 85 -24.31 -11.34 -1.44
C HIS A 85 -24.85 -11.07 -0.03
N THR A 86 -25.32 -9.86 0.21
CA THR A 86 -25.68 -9.33 1.56
C THR A 86 -26.77 -10.12 2.28
N SER A 87 -27.69 -10.79 1.55
CA SER A 87 -28.78 -11.60 2.15
C SER A 87 -28.35 -13.02 2.52
N ARG A 88 -27.20 -13.50 2.05
CA ARG A 88 -26.67 -14.83 2.40
C ARG A 88 -25.86 -14.76 3.71
N SER A 89 -25.88 -15.85 4.48
CA SER A 89 -24.89 -16.01 5.54
C SER A 89 -23.49 -16.27 4.96
N ALA A 90 -22.44 -16.01 5.76
CA ALA A 90 -21.07 -16.29 5.33
C ALA A 90 -20.92 -17.76 4.90
N TYR A 91 -21.43 -18.69 5.69
CA TYR A 91 -21.44 -20.12 5.34
C TYR A 91 -22.15 -20.40 4.00
N ASN A 92 -23.35 -19.87 3.80
CA ASN A 92 -24.10 -20.10 2.56
C ASN A 92 -23.47 -19.39 1.35
N HIS A 93 -22.79 -18.27 1.55
CA HIS A 93 -22.02 -17.62 0.50
C HIS A 93 -20.89 -18.52 0.01
N LEU A 94 -20.05 -19.01 0.93
CA LEU A 94 -18.93 -19.90 0.61
C LEU A 94 -19.41 -21.25 0.06
N ARG A 95 -20.48 -21.83 0.63
CA ARG A 95 -21.07 -23.09 0.13
C ARG A 95 -21.60 -22.95 -1.30
N ALA A 96 -22.21 -21.80 -1.64
CA ALA A 96 -22.68 -21.57 -3.01
C ALA A 96 -21.51 -21.53 -4.01
N MET A 97 -20.40 -20.86 -3.64
CA MET A 97 -19.19 -20.86 -4.46
C MET A 97 -18.56 -22.24 -4.56
N ALA A 98 -18.46 -22.97 -3.45
CA ALA A 98 -17.91 -24.33 -3.42
C ALA A 98 -18.68 -25.26 -4.36
N ALA A 99 -20.02 -25.17 -4.37
CA ALA A 99 -20.87 -26.02 -5.21
C ALA A 99 -20.65 -25.80 -6.72
N THR A 100 -20.23 -24.61 -7.15
CA THR A 100 -19.95 -24.33 -8.58
C THR A 100 -18.67 -24.99 -9.08
N HIS A 101 -17.78 -25.43 -8.19
CA HIS A 101 -16.47 -26.00 -8.51
C HIS A 101 -16.24 -27.39 -7.87
N ASN A 102 -17.32 -28.07 -7.43
CA ASN A 102 -17.26 -29.36 -6.76
C ASN A 102 -16.34 -29.41 -5.52
N ILE A 103 -16.18 -28.27 -4.83
CA ILE A 103 -15.39 -28.19 -3.61
C ILE A 103 -16.20 -28.79 -2.45
N PRO A 104 -15.63 -29.72 -1.65
CA PRO A 104 -16.35 -30.37 -0.58
C PRO A 104 -16.73 -29.40 0.55
N THR A 105 -17.86 -29.67 1.21
CA THR A 105 -18.35 -28.85 2.34
C THR A 105 -17.35 -28.79 3.50
N ALA A 106 -16.52 -29.81 3.68
CA ALA A 106 -15.43 -29.81 4.67
C ALA A 106 -14.49 -28.61 4.46
N ARG A 107 -14.15 -28.30 3.21
CA ARG A 107 -13.30 -27.13 2.89
C ARG A 107 -13.95 -25.80 3.25
N VAL A 108 -15.29 -25.72 3.14
CA VAL A 108 -16.03 -24.51 3.59
C VAL A 108 -15.85 -24.28 5.09
N HIS A 109 -15.92 -25.35 5.90
CA HIS A 109 -15.69 -25.23 7.35
C HIS A 109 -14.25 -24.85 7.66
N GLU A 110 -13.28 -25.46 6.98
CA GLU A 110 -11.86 -25.19 7.14
C GLU A 110 -11.52 -23.72 6.86
N VAL A 111 -11.99 -23.13 5.75
CA VAL A 111 -11.70 -21.72 5.44
C VAL A 111 -12.41 -20.75 6.40
N ILE A 112 -13.58 -21.13 6.94
CA ILE A 112 -14.26 -20.35 7.99
C ILE A 112 -13.43 -20.34 9.27
N GLU A 113 -12.88 -21.48 9.68
CA GLU A 113 -11.97 -21.61 10.82
C GLU A 113 -10.68 -20.83 10.60
N MET A 114 -10.00 -21.01 9.45
CA MET A 114 -8.77 -20.29 9.09
C MET A 114 -8.93 -18.76 9.16
N THR A 115 -10.14 -18.25 8.91
CA THR A 115 -10.42 -16.81 8.89
C THR A 115 -11.09 -16.29 10.17
N GLY A 116 -11.32 -17.16 11.17
CA GLY A 116 -11.92 -16.78 12.46
C GLY A 116 -13.38 -16.31 12.35
N LEU A 117 -14.15 -16.91 11.42
CA LEU A 117 -15.55 -16.56 11.17
C LEU A 117 -16.56 -17.51 11.78
N GLU A 118 -16.16 -18.51 12.59
CA GLU A 118 -17.02 -19.58 13.11
C GLU A 118 -18.22 -19.02 13.90
N ALA A 119 -17.98 -18.09 14.80
CA ALA A 119 -18.99 -17.48 15.66
C ALA A 119 -20.08 -16.72 14.86
N VAL A 120 -19.74 -16.29 13.63
CA VAL A 120 -20.60 -15.46 12.78
C VAL A 120 -20.98 -16.14 11.46
N ALA A 121 -20.54 -17.37 11.22
CA ALA A 121 -20.74 -18.10 9.95
C ALA A 121 -22.21 -18.16 9.51
N LYS A 122 -23.14 -18.24 10.44
CA LYS A 122 -24.60 -18.28 10.18
C LYS A 122 -25.25 -16.91 10.06
N LYS A 123 -24.56 -15.81 10.40
CA LYS A 123 -25.07 -14.44 10.28
C LYS A 123 -25.02 -13.98 8.82
N LYS A 124 -26.00 -13.15 8.41
CA LYS A 124 -26.04 -12.55 7.07
C LYS A 124 -24.84 -11.60 6.87
N ALA A 125 -24.17 -11.71 5.72
CA ALA A 125 -23.01 -10.90 5.38
C ALA A 125 -23.31 -9.39 5.30
N GLY A 126 -24.56 -9.01 5.01
CA GLY A 126 -24.98 -7.61 5.00
C GLY A 126 -24.90 -6.90 6.36
N GLY A 127 -24.79 -7.65 7.47
CA GLY A 127 -24.58 -7.12 8.82
C GLY A 127 -23.13 -7.19 9.30
N PHE A 128 -22.19 -7.53 8.43
CA PHE A 128 -20.78 -7.64 8.78
C PHE A 128 -20.10 -6.26 8.88
N SER A 129 -19.19 -6.12 9.84
CA SER A 129 -18.23 -5.01 9.82
C SER A 129 -17.31 -5.11 8.59
N LEU A 130 -16.60 -4.03 8.27
CA LEU A 130 -15.65 -4.05 7.16
C LEU A 130 -14.61 -5.16 7.35
N GLY A 131 -14.05 -5.31 8.55
CA GLY A 131 -13.08 -6.37 8.85
C GLY A 131 -13.68 -7.79 8.73
N MET A 132 -14.93 -8.00 9.14
CA MET A 132 -15.60 -9.29 8.91
C MET A 132 -15.83 -9.54 7.41
N GLY A 133 -16.12 -8.50 6.63
CA GLY A 133 -16.22 -8.57 5.18
C GLY A 133 -14.90 -8.96 4.53
N GLN A 134 -13.78 -8.36 4.97
CA GLN A 134 -12.43 -8.72 4.53
C GLN A 134 -12.11 -10.19 4.81
N ARG A 135 -12.33 -10.64 6.04
CA ARG A 135 -12.13 -12.05 6.41
C ARG A 135 -12.97 -13.00 5.55
N LEU A 136 -14.22 -12.66 5.25
CA LEU A 136 -15.07 -13.46 4.36
C LEU A 136 -14.56 -13.46 2.91
N GLY A 137 -14.08 -12.34 2.42
CA GLY A 137 -13.46 -12.23 1.10
C GLY A 137 -12.17 -13.07 0.98
N ILE A 138 -11.34 -13.06 2.03
CA ILE A 138 -10.15 -13.92 2.11
C ILE A 138 -10.56 -15.40 2.18
N ALA A 139 -11.59 -15.76 2.97
CA ALA A 139 -12.12 -17.12 3.01
C ALA A 139 -12.59 -17.59 1.62
N ALA A 140 -13.28 -16.74 0.87
CA ALA A 140 -13.70 -17.02 -0.49
C ALA A 140 -12.49 -17.21 -1.44
N ALA A 141 -11.47 -16.38 -1.32
CA ALA A 141 -10.24 -16.49 -2.09
C ALA A 141 -9.48 -17.81 -1.80
N LEU A 142 -9.52 -18.29 -0.55
CA LEU A 142 -8.85 -19.53 -0.13
C LEU A 142 -9.65 -20.81 -0.42
N LEU A 143 -10.91 -20.69 -0.83
CA LEU A 143 -11.86 -21.80 -0.90
C LEU A 143 -11.39 -22.96 -1.78
N GLY A 144 -10.83 -22.66 -2.94
CA GLY A 144 -10.32 -23.63 -3.91
C GLY A 144 -8.92 -24.15 -3.61
N ASP A 145 -8.29 -23.75 -2.50
CA ASP A 145 -6.88 -23.99 -2.21
C ASP A 145 -5.94 -23.58 -3.35
N PRO A 146 -6.04 -22.34 -3.85
CA PRO A 146 -5.40 -21.90 -5.07
C PRO A 146 -3.87 -21.89 -4.97
N GLN A 147 -3.20 -22.03 -6.12
CA GLN A 147 -1.74 -21.87 -6.23
C GLN A 147 -1.32 -20.38 -6.23
N THR A 148 -2.21 -19.49 -6.68
CA THR A 148 -1.96 -18.04 -6.72
C THR A 148 -3.05 -17.30 -5.94
N LEU A 149 -2.64 -16.38 -5.06
CA LEU A 149 -3.54 -15.54 -4.28
C LEU A 149 -3.31 -14.06 -4.61
N ILE A 150 -4.37 -13.37 -5.01
CA ILE A 150 -4.36 -11.94 -5.37
C ILE A 150 -5.26 -11.19 -4.39
N LEU A 151 -4.68 -10.23 -3.65
CA LEU A 151 -5.38 -9.51 -2.60
C LEU A 151 -5.24 -8.00 -2.82
N ASP A 152 -6.35 -7.31 -3.10
CA ASP A 152 -6.36 -5.84 -3.21
C ASP A 152 -6.72 -5.24 -1.85
N GLU A 153 -5.75 -4.53 -1.24
CA GLU A 153 -5.89 -3.87 0.07
C GLU A 153 -6.45 -4.79 1.17
N PRO A 154 -5.89 -6.00 1.42
CA PRO A 154 -6.50 -7.02 2.28
C PRO A 154 -6.58 -6.62 3.76
N VAL A 155 -5.78 -5.64 4.21
CA VAL A 155 -5.73 -5.18 5.60
C VAL A 155 -6.66 -4.01 5.89
N ASN A 156 -7.33 -3.46 4.87
CA ASN A 156 -8.19 -2.30 5.02
C ASN A 156 -9.36 -2.59 5.97
N GLY A 157 -9.49 -1.75 7.03
CA GLY A 157 -10.58 -1.87 8.01
C GLY A 157 -10.45 -3.04 8.97
N LEU A 158 -9.29 -3.67 9.03
CA LEU A 158 -8.91 -4.60 10.08
C LEU A 158 -8.33 -3.85 11.29
N ASP A 159 -8.51 -4.41 12.46
CA ASP A 159 -7.81 -4.03 13.67
C ASP A 159 -6.35 -4.54 13.63
N PRO A 160 -5.46 -4.09 14.54
CA PRO A 160 -4.06 -4.52 14.55
C PRO A 160 -3.86 -6.03 14.61
N GLU A 161 -4.74 -6.76 15.32
CA GLU A 161 -4.71 -8.21 15.38
C GLU A 161 -5.05 -8.84 14.02
N GLY A 162 -6.05 -8.29 13.34
CA GLY A 162 -6.44 -8.70 11.99
C GLY A 162 -5.35 -8.44 10.95
N VAL A 163 -4.63 -7.32 11.05
CA VAL A 163 -3.47 -7.01 10.19
C VAL A 163 -2.36 -8.05 10.39
N LEU A 164 -2.02 -8.34 11.66
CA LEU A 164 -1.02 -9.35 11.98
C LEU A 164 -1.44 -10.74 11.49
N TRP A 165 -2.73 -11.08 11.61
CA TRP A 165 -3.27 -12.33 11.10
C TRP A 165 -3.10 -12.44 9.58
N VAL A 166 -3.47 -11.41 8.79
CA VAL A 166 -3.27 -11.42 7.33
C VAL A 166 -1.80 -11.60 6.99
N ARG A 167 -0.89 -10.87 7.64
CA ARG A 167 0.56 -11.00 7.43
C ARG A 167 1.04 -12.43 7.64
N ASN A 168 0.65 -13.05 8.75
CA ASN A 168 1.03 -14.41 9.07
C ASN A 168 0.46 -15.42 8.05
N LEU A 169 -0.80 -15.23 7.64
CA LEU A 169 -1.46 -16.06 6.65
C LEU A 169 -0.73 -16.02 5.29
N VAL A 170 -0.46 -14.84 4.76
CA VAL A 170 0.17 -14.72 3.43
C VAL A 170 1.61 -15.25 3.44
N ARG A 171 2.37 -15.03 4.54
CA ARG A 171 3.70 -15.60 4.71
C ARG A 171 3.67 -17.12 4.83
N TYR A 172 2.72 -17.67 5.59
CA TYR A 172 2.53 -19.12 5.70
C TYR A 172 2.25 -19.75 4.32
N LEU A 173 1.37 -19.15 3.53
CA LEU A 173 1.02 -19.62 2.20
C LEU A 173 2.20 -19.52 1.21
N ALA A 174 2.97 -18.41 1.26
CA ALA A 174 4.17 -18.24 0.46
C ALA A 174 5.22 -19.33 0.79
N ASN A 175 5.42 -19.62 2.08
CA ASN A 175 6.33 -20.70 2.53
C ASN A 175 5.90 -22.10 2.06
N GLN A 176 4.63 -22.29 1.70
CA GLN A 176 4.14 -23.50 1.05
C GLN A 176 4.37 -23.53 -0.47
N GLY A 177 5.06 -22.53 -1.02
CA GLY A 177 5.34 -22.41 -2.44
C GLY A 177 4.24 -21.72 -3.25
N LYS A 178 3.20 -21.16 -2.61
CA LYS A 178 2.15 -20.42 -3.32
C LYS A 178 2.64 -19.06 -3.78
N THR A 179 2.04 -18.54 -4.85
CA THR A 179 2.28 -17.19 -5.37
C THR A 179 1.36 -16.21 -4.65
N ILE A 180 1.92 -15.21 -3.96
CA ILE A 180 1.14 -14.20 -3.25
C ILE A 180 1.39 -12.84 -3.87
N PHE A 181 0.32 -12.21 -4.37
CA PHE A 181 0.34 -10.87 -4.91
C PHE A 181 -0.66 -9.99 -4.17
N LEU A 182 -0.18 -9.00 -3.42
CA LEU A 182 -1.05 -8.14 -2.63
C LEU A 182 -0.75 -6.66 -2.84
N SER A 183 -1.80 -5.84 -2.92
CA SER A 183 -1.65 -4.38 -2.92
C SER A 183 -1.75 -3.82 -1.50
N SER A 184 -1.08 -2.70 -1.28
CA SER A 184 -1.29 -1.85 -0.12
C SER A 184 -0.89 -0.41 -0.44
N HIS A 185 -1.44 0.52 0.32
CA HIS A 185 -0.96 1.89 0.43
C HIS A 185 -0.20 2.14 1.75
N LEU A 186 -0.17 1.14 2.66
CA LEU A 186 0.53 1.20 3.95
C LEU A 186 1.94 0.62 3.79
N MET A 187 2.94 1.49 3.73
CA MET A 187 4.33 1.13 3.46
C MET A 187 4.95 0.34 4.61
N SER A 188 4.67 0.74 5.86
CA SER A 188 5.13 0.05 7.07
C SER A 188 4.65 -1.41 7.14
N GLU A 189 3.40 -1.68 6.73
CA GLU A 189 2.88 -3.04 6.66
C GLU A 189 3.54 -3.83 5.53
N MET A 190 3.76 -3.17 4.39
CA MET A 190 4.40 -3.79 3.24
C MET A 190 5.86 -4.16 3.55
N ALA A 191 6.61 -3.28 4.22
CA ALA A 191 7.99 -3.55 4.65
C ALA A 191 8.13 -4.80 5.53
N GLN A 192 7.09 -5.11 6.32
CA GLN A 192 7.08 -6.25 7.23
C GLN A 192 6.49 -7.53 6.61
N THR A 193 5.74 -7.38 5.50
CA THR A 193 4.97 -8.50 4.92
C THR A 193 5.60 -9.02 3.63
N ALA A 194 6.04 -8.13 2.74
CA ALA A 194 6.53 -8.49 1.42
C ALA A 194 8.02 -8.86 1.42
N ASP A 195 8.39 -9.75 0.53
CA ASP A 195 9.78 -10.11 0.21
C ASP A 195 10.26 -9.30 -1.00
N HIS A 196 9.36 -9.01 -1.93
CA HIS A 196 9.59 -8.30 -3.17
C HIS A 196 8.54 -7.20 -3.38
N LEU A 197 8.92 -6.07 -3.96
CA LEU A 197 8.01 -4.95 -4.24
C LEU A 197 8.03 -4.59 -5.72
N ILE A 198 6.84 -4.36 -6.23
CA ILE A 198 6.61 -3.68 -7.50
C ILE A 198 5.94 -2.34 -7.17
N VAL A 199 6.64 -1.24 -7.43
CA VAL A 199 6.13 0.12 -7.18
C VAL A 199 5.56 0.68 -8.47
N ILE A 200 4.31 1.13 -8.43
CA ILE A 200 3.61 1.71 -9.58
C ILE A 200 3.23 3.18 -9.31
N GLY A 201 3.49 4.06 -10.27
CA GLY A 201 3.05 5.46 -10.27
C GLY A 201 2.53 5.85 -11.66
N ARG A 202 1.42 6.58 -11.72
CA ARG A 202 0.77 7.04 -12.97
C ARG A 202 0.67 5.97 -14.05
N GLY A 203 0.37 4.74 -13.64
CA GLY A 203 0.20 3.60 -14.53
C GLY A 203 1.50 2.94 -15.01
N ARG A 204 2.68 3.35 -14.53
CA ARG A 204 3.99 2.81 -14.91
C ARG A 204 4.71 2.20 -13.72
N ILE A 205 5.51 1.16 -13.95
CA ILE A 205 6.38 0.61 -12.92
C ILE A 205 7.57 1.55 -12.71
N ILE A 206 7.77 1.96 -11.45
CA ILE A 206 8.86 2.82 -11.01
C ILE A 206 10.03 1.97 -10.46
N ALA A 207 9.69 0.90 -9.73
CA ALA A 207 10.66 -0.03 -9.18
C ALA A 207 10.10 -1.45 -9.15
N ASP A 208 10.96 -2.44 -9.33
CA ASP A 208 10.65 -3.88 -9.29
C ASP A 208 11.89 -4.57 -8.71
N ALA A 209 11.92 -4.78 -7.38
CA ALA A 209 13.08 -5.28 -6.66
C ALA A 209 12.73 -5.88 -5.28
N PRO A 210 13.61 -6.67 -4.66
CA PRO A 210 13.52 -7.08 -3.28
C PRO A 210 13.37 -5.89 -2.33
N VAL A 211 12.53 -6.02 -1.28
CA VAL A 211 12.27 -4.95 -0.30
C VAL A 211 13.57 -4.37 0.26
N GLN A 212 14.54 -5.24 0.58
CA GLN A 212 15.82 -4.84 1.16
C GLN A 212 16.67 -4.00 0.19
N GLU A 213 16.59 -4.26 -1.11
CA GLU A 213 17.30 -3.47 -2.12
C GLU A 213 16.68 -2.09 -2.29
N ILE A 214 15.34 -2.00 -2.25
CA ILE A 214 14.64 -0.72 -2.30
C ILE A 214 15.02 0.15 -1.10
N ILE A 215 15.01 -0.41 0.11
CA ILE A 215 15.40 0.30 1.34
C ILE A 215 16.90 0.68 1.28
N ALA A 216 17.77 -0.22 0.85
CA ALA A 216 19.21 0.03 0.75
C ALA A 216 19.57 1.05 -0.34
N GLY A 217 18.75 1.17 -1.39
CA GLY A 217 18.92 2.17 -2.46
C GLY A 217 18.78 3.61 -1.97
N THR A 218 18.06 3.83 -0.88
CA THR A 218 17.92 5.12 -0.19
C THR A 218 19.12 5.34 0.73
N ARG A 219 20.30 5.62 0.16
CA ARG A 219 21.61 5.60 0.81
C ARG A 219 21.88 6.81 1.71
N GLN A 220 20.98 7.17 2.58
CA GLN A 220 21.32 8.16 3.60
C GLN A 220 21.18 7.52 4.97
N VAL A 221 22.29 6.95 5.49
CA VAL A 221 22.37 6.67 6.93
C VAL A 221 22.22 8.03 7.62
N ARG A 222 21.06 8.25 8.22
CA ARG A 222 20.79 9.43 9.02
C ARG A 222 21.04 9.08 10.47
N THR A 223 21.70 9.96 11.18
CA THR A 223 21.93 9.79 12.63
C THR A 223 21.31 10.97 13.35
N LEU A 224 20.32 10.69 14.21
CA LEU A 224 19.77 11.69 15.12
C LEU A 224 20.76 11.92 16.27
N VAL A 225 21.11 13.19 16.49
CA VAL A 225 22.04 13.59 17.55
C VAL A 225 21.38 14.64 18.42
N ARG A 226 21.30 14.41 19.73
CA ARG A 226 20.87 15.43 20.70
C ARG A 226 22.04 15.86 21.56
N THR A 227 22.27 17.18 21.60
CA THR A 227 23.39 17.81 22.30
C THR A 227 23.05 19.24 22.68
N SER A 228 23.56 19.71 23.83
CA SER A 228 23.44 21.14 24.22
C SER A 228 24.25 22.10 23.35
N ALA A 229 25.18 21.57 22.53
CA ALA A 229 26.06 22.36 21.65
C ALA A 229 25.79 22.06 20.18
N ALA A 230 24.52 21.98 19.76
CA ALA A 230 24.12 21.54 18.44
C ALA A 230 24.76 22.36 17.31
N THR A 231 24.71 23.68 17.39
CA THR A 231 25.32 24.58 16.38
C THR A 231 26.83 24.38 16.26
N HIS A 232 27.50 24.17 17.39
CA HIS A 232 28.95 23.92 17.42
C HIS A 232 29.28 22.56 16.80
N LEU A 233 28.55 21.52 17.19
CA LEU A 233 28.75 20.17 16.64
C LEU A 233 28.43 20.13 15.15
N ALA A 234 27.37 20.82 14.70
CA ALA A 234 27.02 20.90 13.27
C ALA A 234 28.18 21.48 12.45
N ALA A 235 28.82 22.56 12.95
CA ALA A 235 29.98 23.16 12.27
C ALA A 235 31.19 22.23 12.19
N LEU A 236 31.39 21.37 13.22
CA LEU A 236 32.49 20.39 13.24
C LEU A 236 32.24 19.19 12.32
N LEU A 237 30.99 18.81 12.12
CA LEU A 237 30.58 17.68 11.26
C LEU A 237 30.44 18.06 9.80
N ALA A 238 30.34 19.39 9.49
CA ALA A 238 30.17 19.87 8.13
C ALA A 238 31.41 19.53 7.27
N GLY A 239 31.19 18.82 6.15
CA GLY A 239 32.28 18.39 5.24
C GLY A 239 31.74 17.88 3.91
N ASN A 240 32.64 17.50 3.01
CA ASN A 240 32.26 16.96 1.73
C ASN A 240 31.47 15.65 1.89
N GLY A 241 30.21 15.63 1.41
CA GLY A 241 29.32 14.47 1.49
C GLY A 241 28.57 14.33 2.83
N VAL A 242 28.68 15.32 3.73
CA VAL A 242 27.96 15.35 5.01
C VAL A 242 26.95 16.49 4.98
N THR A 243 25.68 16.16 5.24
CA THR A 243 24.61 17.14 5.45
C THR A 243 24.23 17.13 6.92
N VAL A 244 24.09 18.30 7.51
CA VAL A 244 23.67 18.46 8.90
C VAL A 244 22.50 19.42 8.93
N ASP A 245 21.31 18.89 9.25
CA ASP A 245 20.09 19.66 9.41
C ASP A 245 19.79 19.85 10.91
N GLN A 246 19.61 21.09 11.34
CA GLN A 246 19.23 21.42 12.70
C GLN A 246 17.72 21.67 12.77
N ASN A 247 16.97 20.71 13.29
CA ASN A 247 15.50 20.76 13.35
C ASN A 247 14.98 21.49 14.60
N GLU A 248 15.72 21.40 15.73
CA GLU A 248 15.40 22.04 17.01
C GLU A 248 16.70 22.58 17.64
N GLN A 249 16.60 23.37 18.72
CA GLN A 249 17.77 23.98 19.35
C GLN A 249 18.86 22.97 19.79
N GLU A 250 18.48 21.75 20.14
CA GLU A 250 19.37 20.71 20.64
C GLU A 250 19.44 19.46 19.77
N THR A 251 18.76 19.45 18.61
CA THR A 251 18.62 18.26 17.77
C THR A 251 19.21 18.48 16.37
N LEU A 252 20.14 17.60 15.99
CA LEU A 252 20.73 17.54 14.64
C LEU A 252 20.35 16.25 13.97
N GLU A 253 20.09 16.33 12.68
CA GLU A 253 19.99 15.19 11.77
C GLU A 253 21.23 15.18 10.87
N VAL A 254 22.10 14.20 11.04
CA VAL A 254 23.38 14.11 10.33
C VAL A 254 23.29 13.01 9.31
N THR A 255 23.56 13.34 8.05
CA THR A 255 23.58 12.44 6.91
C THR A 255 25.00 12.34 6.36
N GLY A 256 25.44 11.11 6.03
CA GLY A 256 26.75 10.86 5.44
C GLY A 256 27.84 10.46 6.43
N LEU A 257 27.54 10.44 7.75
CA LEU A 257 28.41 9.91 8.78
C LEU A 257 27.67 8.85 9.60
N ASP A 258 28.40 7.81 10.01
CA ASP A 258 27.88 6.84 10.96
C ASP A 258 27.95 7.36 12.42
N SER A 259 27.21 6.72 13.31
CA SER A 259 27.15 7.13 14.72
C SER A 259 28.50 7.08 15.42
N ARG A 260 29.41 6.17 15.01
CA ARG A 260 30.76 6.04 15.58
C ARG A 260 31.64 7.22 15.19
N GLN A 261 31.58 7.64 13.91
CA GLN A 261 32.31 8.81 13.43
C GLN A 261 31.83 10.09 14.12
N ILE A 262 30.52 10.25 14.26
CA ILE A 262 29.93 11.41 14.96
C ILE A 262 30.35 11.42 16.43
N ALA A 263 30.30 10.27 17.12
CA ALA A 263 30.71 10.14 18.52
C ALA A 263 32.19 10.49 18.71
N GLN A 264 33.06 10.09 17.77
CA GLN A 264 34.47 10.40 17.84
C GLN A 264 34.74 11.90 17.72
N VAL A 265 34.11 12.59 16.73
CA VAL A 265 34.22 14.04 16.58
C VAL A 265 33.72 14.77 17.84
N ALA A 266 32.58 14.35 18.39
CA ALA A 266 32.02 14.93 19.60
C ALA A 266 32.98 14.75 20.80
N LEU A 267 33.55 13.56 20.98
CA LEU A 267 34.51 13.28 22.06
C LEU A 267 35.80 14.12 21.94
N GLU A 268 36.39 14.19 20.78
CA GLU A 268 37.62 14.96 20.51
C GLU A 268 37.44 16.46 20.80
N ASN A 269 36.21 16.98 20.55
CA ASN A 269 35.88 18.39 20.77
C ASN A 269 35.15 18.63 22.11
N ARG A 270 35.08 17.63 23.00
CA ARG A 270 34.45 17.71 24.32
C ARG A 270 32.98 18.15 24.28
N VAL A 271 32.26 17.75 23.24
CA VAL A 271 30.83 18.01 23.09
C VAL A 271 30.05 16.89 23.76
N LEU A 272 29.19 17.26 24.71
CA LEU A 272 28.33 16.27 25.39
C LEU A 272 27.15 15.89 24.47
N VAL A 273 27.04 14.62 24.17
CA VAL A 273 25.94 14.03 23.39
C VAL A 273 25.00 13.31 24.33
N TYR A 274 23.70 13.64 24.29
CA TYR A 274 22.65 13.02 25.10
C TYR A 274 22.04 11.79 24.41
N GLU A 275 21.95 11.88 23.05
CA GLU A 275 21.38 10.82 22.22
C GLU A 275 22.15 10.75 20.90
N LEU A 276 22.40 9.52 20.45
CA LEU A 276 23.03 9.23 19.18
C LEU A 276 22.38 7.99 18.59
N THR A 277 21.30 8.22 17.81
CA THR A 277 20.45 7.15 17.31
C THR A 277 20.55 7.06 15.80
N PRO A 278 21.18 5.97 15.26
CA PRO A 278 21.14 5.71 13.82
C PRO A 278 19.70 5.52 13.37
N GLN A 279 19.28 6.30 12.41
CA GLN A 279 18.00 6.12 11.74
C GLN A 279 18.25 5.33 10.44
N HIS A 280 17.71 4.13 10.38
CA HIS A 280 17.72 3.36 9.15
C HIS A 280 16.65 3.91 8.23
N SER A 281 16.98 4.06 6.94
CA SER A 281 16.00 4.41 5.92
C SER A 281 14.81 3.45 5.99
N SER A 282 13.62 4.00 6.07
CA SER A 282 12.38 3.22 6.03
C SER A 282 11.95 2.98 4.59
N LEU A 283 11.00 2.07 4.40
CA LEU A 283 10.38 1.90 3.10
C LEU A 283 9.59 3.15 2.70
N GLU A 284 9.08 3.92 3.68
CA GLU A 284 8.45 5.22 3.47
C GLU A 284 9.42 6.21 2.81
N ASP A 285 10.64 6.34 3.34
CA ASP A 285 11.66 7.23 2.79
C ASP A 285 12.03 6.83 1.36
N ALA A 286 12.27 5.53 1.15
CA ALA A 286 12.58 4.99 -0.16
C ALA A 286 11.47 5.22 -1.18
N TYR A 287 10.23 5.02 -0.77
CA TYR A 287 9.07 5.25 -1.61
C TYR A 287 8.90 6.73 -1.97
N PHE A 288 9.05 7.64 -0.99
CA PHE A 288 8.98 9.09 -1.25
C PHE A 288 10.08 9.52 -2.22
N ASP A 289 11.30 9.01 -2.06
CA ASP A 289 12.40 9.31 -2.99
C ASP A 289 12.10 8.83 -4.42
N LEU A 290 11.54 7.62 -4.56
CA LEU A 290 11.17 7.05 -5.86
C LEU A 290 9.97 7.74 -6.52
N THR A 291 9.07 8.34 -5.74
CA THR A 291 7.81 8.88 -6.24
C THR A 291 7.72 10.39 -6.23
N LYS A 292 8.78 11.12 -5.88
CA LYS A 292 8.81 12.60 -5.80
C LYS A 292 8.24 13.29 -7.03
N ASP A 293 8.52 12.74 -8.21
CA ASP A 293 8.09 13.30 -9.50
C ASP A 293 6.74 12.74 -9.98
N GLU A 294 6.17 11.76 -9.25
CA GLU A 294 5.00 10.97 -9.68
C GLU A 294 3.71 11.28 -8.91
N VAL A 295 3.74 12.19 -7.91
CA VAL A 295 2.55 12.54 -7.12
C VAL A 295 1.69 13.56 -7.86
N GLU A 296 0.43 13.19 -8.15
CA GLU A 296 -0.54 14.00 -8.91
C GLU A 296 -1.13 15.18 -8.08
N TYR A 297 -1.00 15.13 -6.74
CA TYR A 297 -1.57 16.14 -5.83
C TYR A 297 -0.53 16.61 -4.82
N HIS A 298 0.00 17.81 -5.03
CA HIS A 298 0.82 18.50 -4.02
C HIS A 298 -0.09 19.37 -3.15
N SER A 299 -0.26 19.05 -1.87
CA SER A 299 -0.83 19.97 -0.90
C SER A 299 0.27 20.95 -0.46
N HIS A 300 0.24 22.17 -0.96
CA HIS A 300 1.09 23.23 -0.45
C HIS A 300 0.49 23.78 0.86
N LEU A 301 0.93 23.28 1.99
CA LEU A 301 0.77 23.97 3.27
C LEU A 301 1.86 25.02 3.39
N THR A 302 1.63 26.18 2.75
CA THR A 302 2.42 27.37 3.02
C THR A 302 1.90 28.02 4.30
N GLY A 303 2.46 27.67 5.44
CA GLY A 303 2.32 28.39 6.69
C GLY A 303 3.20 29.63 6.67
N GLY A 304 2.74 30.73 6.04
CA GLY A 304 3.29 32.06 6.26
C GLY A 304 2.47 32.78 7.34
N PRO A 305 3.06 33.67 8.17
CA PRO A 305 2.34 34.39 9.22
C PRO A 305 1.28 35.29 8.61
N ALA A 306 0.08 35.27 9.18
CA ALA A 306 -1.06 36.08 8.78
C ALA A 306 -0.72 37.55 8.81
N GLY A 307 -0.60 38.16 7.63
CA GLY A 307 -0.63 39.61 7.46
C GLY A 307 -2.06 40.10 7.72
N THR A 308 -2.19 41.11 8.58
CA THR A 308 -3.40 41.84 8.94
C THR A 308 -4.17 42.28 7.69
N PRO A 309 -5.48 42.00 7.56
CA PRO A 309 -6.23 42.50 6.42
C PRO A 309 -6.48 44.01 6.57
N ALA A 310 -6.02 44.79 5.58
CA ALA A 310 -6.39 46.16 5.41
C ALA A 310 -7.91 46.29 5.16
N SER A 311 -8.53 47.16 5.90
CA SER A 311 -9.92 47.59 5.77
C SER A 311 -10.17 48.15 4.37
N GLU A 312 -10.98 47.48 3.58
CA GLU A 312 -11.50 47.99 2.33
C GLU A 312 -13.03 48.20 2.46
N ALA A 313 -13.42 49.46 2.18
CA ALA A 313 -14.76 49.99 2.37
C ALA A 313 -15.81 49.29 1.48
N ALA A 314 -16.97 49.01 2.04
CA ALA A 314 -18.13 48.51 1.33
C ALA A 314 -18.72 49.51 0.35
N PRO A 315 -19.11 49.15 -0.87
CA PRO A 315 -19.96 49.99 -1.70
C PRO A 315 -21.44 49.82 -1.35
N ALA A 316 -22.16 50.95 -1.33
CA ALA A 316 -23.56 51.08 -0.99
C ALA A 316 -24.51 50.30 -1.90
N ALA A 317 -25.57 49.77 -1.31
CA ALA A 317 -26.66 49.10 -1.97
C ALA A 317 -27.58 50.10 -2.70
N PRO A 318 -28.17 49.79 -3.87
CA PRO A 318 -29.21 50.59 -4.46
C PRO A 318 -30.59 50.28 -3.88
N GLU A 319 -31.34 51.37 -3.68
CA GLU A 319 -32.72 51.41 -3.16
C GLU A 319 -33.71 50.57 -3.98
N THR A 320 -34.56 49.88 -3.27
CA THR A 320 -35.72 49.17 -3.80
C THR A 320 -36.83 50.17 -4.14
N ALA A 321 -37.25 50.21 -5.40
CA ALA A 321 -38.49 50.85 -5.82
C ALA A 321 -39.64 49.86 -5.69
N THR A 322 -40.62 50.18 -4.85
CA THR A 322 -41.96 49.62 -4.75
C THR A 322 -42.80 49.87 -6.00
N ALA A 323 -43.43 48.86 -6.53
CA ALA A 323 -44.62 49.05 -7.38
C ALA A 323 -45.66 47.95 -7.13
N THR A 324 -46.69 48.38 -6.53
CA THR A 324 -48.06 47.98 -6.38
C THR A 324 -48.73 47.18 -7.48
N ALA A 325 -49.51 46.15 -7.02
CA ALA A 325 -50.89 45.80 -7.35
C ALA A 325 -51.31 45.28 -8.74
N GLY A 326 -52.02 44.20 -8.71
CA GLY A 326 -53.23 44.05 -9.49
C GLY A 326 -53.53 42.68 -10.11
N LYS A 327 -54.48 42.03 -9.50
CA LYS A 327 -55.35 40.92 -9.93
C LYS A 327 -54.87 39.50 -9.76
#